data_592664ac7a3493cb7f8ff838ca99c2c7
#
_entry.id   592664ac7a3493cb7f8ff838ca99c2c7
#
_cell.length_a   1.000
_cell.length_b   1.000
_cell.length_c   1.000
_cell.angle_alpha   90.00
_cell.angle_beta   90.00
_cell.angle_gamma   90.00
#
_symmetry.space_group_name_H-M   'P 1'
#
loop_
_entity.id
_entity.type
_entity.pdbx_description
1 polymer ?
#
loop_
_entity_poly.entity_id
_entity_poly.type
_entity_poly.pdbx_seq_one_letter_code
_entity_poly.pdbx_strand_id
1 'polypeptide(L)'
;MVRHGRLSKGCQVCRKRKIKCDQAQPHCTPCLKAGWKCPQYNDSIDRMFLHHTPKDLDRYSKTSKTAIQDPKTGGTSDDLHFSPTVTVPRSIIQPIECRAIDFFVLTHAFQEQGLIRGHYEYLSAFKNDVMADKRVLASLNAVALAAYAYKFQHLGLLKKARRYYVSSLRHINAAISSRQEAAQDSTLISILFLNTFEALTCETQDSLYHREAHLRGITTIVELRGVSLFKSRRGLQLFRHVFLCISVSCLMHSVRMPTGLAKLRHEAAASMDVDDPAWKLSNIMVTLASFRADIKDHALCDPSSIIESAKEIDCDLCSLTEHIPSQWHFETMDIDEVSDLVMETQYHIYPDAWVAAVWNNIRTCRLLLHHEMKTQLEAVLNRTPHTFSLSDAFQHQHSVTTIQQLISDICASVPQYCGHLSLLTGNSSPTQQATFNHHSLSGIPTIAGIYLLFWPLLNAGQMTDSDTQRNWIINRSRYIGKMTGIQQAFVLGDIVETGVDPFH
;
A
#
# COMPACT_ATOMS: atom_id res chain seq x y z
N MET A 1 -19.53 20.32 5.82
CA MET A 1 -19.13 19.94 4.45
C MET A 1 -18.33 21.08 3.85
N VAL A 2 -17.00 20.96 3.76
CA VAL A 2 -16.15 21.90 3.04
C VAL A 2 -15.65 21.15 1.81
N ARG A 3 -16.17 21.50 0.63
CA ARG A 3 -15.70 20.98 -0.65
C ARG A 3 -14.27 21.47 -0.88
N HIS A 4 -13.29 20.61 -0.76
CA HIS A 4 -11.94 20.86 -1.24
C HIS A 4 -11.94 20.74 -2.77
N GLY A 5 -12.14 21.88 -3.46
CA GLY A 5 -12.02 21.94 -4.91
C GLY A 5 -10.59 21.62 -5.35
N ARG A 6 -10.43 21.05 -6.59
CA ARG A 6 -9.13 20.85 -7.26
C ARG A 6 -8.26 22.09 -7.07
N LEU A 7 -7.03 21.89 -6.59
CA LEU A 7 -6.04 22.97 -6.44
C LEU A 7 -5.84 23.68 -7.78
N SER A 8 -6.14 24.97 -7.82
CA SER A 8 -6.01 25.80 -9.03
C SER A 8 -4.57 25.80 -9.53
N LYS A 9 -4.38 25.53 -10.83
CA LYS A 9 -3.08 25.54 -11.52
C LYS A 9 -2.50 26.98 -11.70
N GLY A 10 -3.23 28.02 -11.30
CA GLY A 10 -2.84 29.42 -11.46
C GLY A 10 -1.70 29.87 -10.55
N CYS A 11 -0.99 30.94 -10.93
CA CYS A 11 0.09 31.51 -10.11
C CYS A 11 -0.42 31.97 -8.74
N GLN A 12 0.46 32.08 -7.75
CA GLN A 12 0.10 32.40 -6.37
C GLN A 12 -0.61 33.76 -6.23
N VAL A 13 -0.23 34.77 -7.04
CA VAL A 13 -0.84 36.09 -7.02
C VAL A 13 -2.30 36.03 -7.49
N CYS A 14 -2.58 35.36 -8.61
CA CYS A 14 -3.95 35.19 -9.11
C CYS A 14 -4.81 34.39 -8.14
N ARG A 15 -4.26 33.34 -7.52
CA ARG A 15 -4.97 32.56 -6.49
C ARG A 15 -5.34 33.36 -5.25
N LYS A 16 -4.39 34.15 -4.71
CA LYS A 16 -4.67 35.03 -3.56
C LYS A 16 -5.77 36.05 -3.86
N ARG A 17 -5.80 36.54 -5.11
CA ARG A 17 -6.78 37.56 -5.56
C ARG A 17 -8.06 36.97 -6.13
N LYS A 18 -8.18 35.60 -6.14
CA LYS A 18 -9.35 34.85 -6.65
C LYS A 18 -9.72 35.19 -8.11
N ILE A 19 -8.73 35.48 -8.95
CA ILE A 19 -8.93 35.75 -10.38
C ILE A 19 -8.44 34.58 -11.22
N LYS A 20 -9.03 34.40 -12.41
CA LYS A 20 -8.65 33.34 -13.35
C LYS A 20 -7.26 33.62 -13.91
N CYS A 21 -6.35 32.67 -13.76
CA CYS A 21 -4.99 32.73 -14.30
C CYS A 21 -4.94 31.95 -15.62
N ASP A 22 -4.35 32.54 -16.66
CA ASP A 22 -4.22 31.93 -17.99
C ASP A 22 -2.96 31.05 -18.13
N GLN A 23 -2.10 31.03 -17.11
CA GLN A 23 -0.88 30.22 -17.08
C GLN A 23 0.12 30.49 -18.21
N ALA A 24 0.08 31.66 -18.85
CA ALA A 24 1.02 32.02 -19.90
C ALA A 24 2.46 32.16 -19.37
N GLN A 25 3.46 31.67 -20.13
CA GLN A 25 4.88 31.81 -19.79
C GLN A 25 5.49 32.98 -20.55
N PRO A 26 6.46 33.70 -19.98
CA PRO A 26 7.06 33.53 -18.65
C PRO A 26 6.23 34.09 -17.49
N HIS A 27 5.20 34.91 -17.76
CA HIS A 27 4.31 35.53 -16.76
C HIS A 27 2.88 35.50 -17.26
N CYS A 28 1.90 35.25 -16.38
CA CYS A 28 0.50 35.25 -16.77
C CYS A 28 0.01 36.66 -17.16
N THR A 29 -0.86 36.73 -18.16
CA THR A 29 -1.43 37.98 -18.67
C THR A 29 -2.15 38.82 -17.60
N PRO A 30 -2.92 38.24 -16.65
CA PRO A 30 -3.52 39.03 -15.57
C PRO A 30 -2.48 39.73 -14.69
N CYS A 31 -1.36 39.12 -14.36
CA CYS A 31 -0.30 39.75 -13.59
C CYS A 31 0.40 40.85 -14.39
N LEU A 32 0.71 40.60 -15.67
CA LEU A 32 1.34 41.57 -16.57
C LEU A 32 0.46 42.81 -16.75
N LYS A 33 -0.83 42.64 -17.07
CA LYS A 33 -1.77 43.76 -17.24
C LYS A 33 -1.95 44.60 -15.98
N ALA A 34 -1.86 43.97 -14.81
CA ALA A 34 -2.04 44.62 -13.53
C ALA A 34 -0.72 45.15 -12.91
N GLY A 35 0.42 45.05 -13.62
CA GLY A 35 1.72 45.50 -13.11
C GLY A 35 2.23 44.70 -11.90
N TRP A 36 1.76 43.47 -11.71
CA TRP A 36 2.16 42.64 -10.58
C TRP A 36 3.30 41.71 -10.93
N LYS A 37 4.25 41.56 -9.99
CA LYS A 37 5.32 40.58 -10.14
C LYS A 37 4.74 39.16 -10.08
N CYS A 38 4.64 38.49 -11.22
CA CYS A 38 4.19 37.10 -11.30
C CYS A 38 5.28 36.17 -10.75
N PRO A 39 5.04 35.41 -9.68
CA PRO A 39 6.05 34.49 -9.12
C PRO A 39 6.21 33.21 -9.94
N GLN A 40 5.70 33.19 -11.17
CA GLN A 40 5.58 32.01 -12.04
C GLN A 40 4.67 30.92 -11.42
N TYR A 41 4.66 29.74 -12.04
CA TYR A 41 3.87 28.59 -11.58
C TYR A 41 4.73 27.78 -10.66
N ASN A 42 4.22 27.43 -9.49
CA ASN A 42 4.96 26.61 -8.53
C ASN A 42 5.48 25.37 -9.23
N ASP A 43 6.76 25.06 -9.01
CA ASP A 43 7.40 23.84 -9.45
C ASP A 43 6.60 22.61 -8.99
N SER A 44 6.77 21.49 -9.70
CA SER A 44 6.11 20.23 -9.42
C SER A 44 6.24 19.80 -7.95
N ILE A 45 7.34 20.15 -7.29
CA ILE A 45 7.62 19.87 -5.88
C ILE A 45 6.65 20.59 -4.94
N ASP A 46 6.36 21.88 -5.16
CA ASP A 46 5.41 22.66 -4.35
C ASP A 46 3.95 22.20 -4.50
N ARG A 47 3.62 21.45 -5.55
CA ARG A 47 2.29 20.87 -5.77
C ARG A 47 2.11 19.49 -5.15
N MET A 48 3.20 18.78 -4.90
CA MET A 48 3.19 17.42 -4.38
C MET A 48 2.92 17.37 -2.88
N PHE A 49 3.34 18.40 -2.16
CA PHE A 49 3.09 18.48 -0.73
C PHE A 49 1.97 19.50 -0.49
N LEU A 50 0.83 19.03 0.02
CA LEU A 50 -0.19 19.90 0.59
C LEU A 50 0.48 20.69 1.71
N HIS A 51 0.75 21.98 1.49
CA HIS A 51 1.23 22.87 2.54
C HIS A 51 0.13 23.00 3.60
N HIS A 52 0.18 22.15 4.61
CA HIS A 52 -0.55 22.40 5.83
C HIS A 52 0.03 23.66 6.46
N THR A 53 -0.70 24.76 6.41
CA THR A 53 -0.28 25.97 7.12
C THR A 53 -0.35 25.70 8.63
N PRO A 54 0.42 26.44 9.46
CA PRO A 54 0.31 26.34 10.92
C PRO A 54 -1.14 26.45 11.42
N LYS A 55 -2.01 27.17 10.70
CA LYS A 55 -3.45 27.29 11.00
C LYS A 55 -4.24 25.99 10.71
N ASP A 56 -3.85 25.22 9.71
CA ASP A 56 -4.49 23.93 9.44
C ASP A 56 -4.07 22.90 10.49
N LEU A 57 -2.80 22.93 10.92
CA LEU A 57 -2.28 22.10 12.02
C LEU A 57 -2.97 22.44 13.36
N ASP A 58 -3.28 23.73 13.62
CA ASP A 58 -4.03 24.16 14.80
C ASP A 58 -5.51 23.73 14.76
N ARG A 59 -6.13 23.59 13.58
CA ARG A 59 -7.47 23.03 13.45
C ARG A 59 -7.52 21.56 13.90
N TYR A 60 -6.56 20.75 13.50
CA TYR A 60 -6.44 19.34 13.96
C TYR A 60 -6.24 19.25 15.48
N SER A 61 -5.58 20.24 16.10
CA SER A 61 -5.39 20.27 17.55
C SER A 61 -6.63 20.77 18.32
N LYS A 62 -7.52 21.55 17.69
CA LYS A 62 -8.69 22.17 18.32
C LYS A 62 -9.96 21.31 18.29
N THR A 63 -10.10 20.38 17.33
CA THR A 63 -11.23 19.45 17.27
C THR A 63 -11.22 18.40 18.40
N SER A 64 -10.15 18.32 19.19
CA SER A 64 -10.02 17.40 20.34
C SER A 64 -10.35 18.03 21.70
N LYS A 65 -10.95 19.24 21.75
CA LYS A 65 -11.20 19.94 23.03
C LYS A 65 -12.65 19.89 23.52
N THR A 66 -13.47 18.99 23.03
CA THR A 66 -14.84 18.85 23.55
C THR A 66 -14.97 17.53 24.29
N ALA A 67 -15.24 17.72 25.59
CA ALA A 67 -15.74 16.74 26.58
C ALA A 67 -14.78 15.73 27.21
N ILE A 68 -14.25 16.06 28.38
CA ILE A 68 -14.44 15.24 29.59
C ILE A 68 -14.31 16.23 30.78
N GLN A 69 -15.40 16.43 31.49
CA GLN A 69 -15.41 17.05 32.81
C GLN A 69 -15.03 16.00 33.84
N ASP A 70 -14.01 16.29 34.64
CA ASP A 70 -13.69 15.51 35.84
C ASP A 70 -14.71 15.81 36.95
N PRO A 71 -15.23 14.81 37.66
CA PRO A 71 -16.01 15.04 38.86
C PRO A 71 -15.04 15.34 40.04
N LYS A 72 -15.27 16.45 40.67
CA LYS A 72 -14.67 16.78 41.97
C LYS A 72 -15.25 15.86 43.03
N THR A 73 -14.43 15.20 43.79
CA THR A 73 -14.78 14.69 45.12
C THR A 73 -13.75 15.19 46.10
N GLY A 74 -14.24 15.99 47.02
CA GLY A 74 -13.55 16.39 48.23
C GLY A 74 -13.78 15.32 49.31
N GLY A 75 -12.87 15.27 50.30
CA GLY A 75 -13.10 14.48 51.50
C GLY A 75 -11.85 14.08 52.26
N THR A 76 -11.47 14.89 53.23
CA THR A 76 -10.98 14.58 54.60
C THR A 76 -9.76 13.69 54.78
N SER A 77 -8.81 14.30 55.42
CA SER A 77 -7.65 13.74 56.16
C SER A 77 -8.03 12.70 57.20
N ASP A 78 -7.33 11.58 57.20
CA ASP A 78 -7.12 10.78 58.40
C ASP A 78 -5.71 10.19 58.38
N ASP A 79 -4.96 10.47 59.48
CA ASP A 79 -3.63 9.99 59.78
C ASP A 79 -3.63 8.48 60.02
N LEU A 80 -2.86 7.72 59.24
CA LEU A 80 -2.49 6.34 59.58
C LEU A 80 -1.01 6.06 59.35
N HIS A 81 -0.38 5.60 60.40
CA HIS A 81 0.99 5.12 60.59
C HIS A 81 1.61 4.42 59.39
N PHE A 82 2.76 4.95 58.94
CA PHE A 82 3.63 4.32 57.97
C PHE A 82 4.49 3.23 58.61
N SER A 83 4.21 1.95 58.29
CA SER A 83 5.19 0.87 58.35
C SER A 83 6.12 1.01 57.14
N PRO A 84 7.43 0.71 57.23
CA PRO A 84 8.34 0.80 56.10
C PRO A 84 7.98 -0.26 55.04
N THR A 85 7.22 0.13 54.05
CA THR A 85 6.99 -0.69 52.86
C THR A 85 8.30 -0.82 52.12
N VAL A 86 8.81 -2.07 52.04
CA VAL A 86 9.84 -2.46 51.09
C VAL A 86 9.42 -1.97 49.73
N THR A 87 10.05 -0.92 49.22
CA THR A 87 9.87 -0.45 47.85
C THR A 87 10.43 -1.52 46.93
N VAL A 88 9.56 -2.37 46.40
CA VAL A 88 9.88 -3.22 45.25
C VAL A 88 10.43 -2.28 44.17
N PRO A 89 11.65 -2.51 43.66
CA PRO A 89 12.19 -1.66 42.61
C PRO A 89 11.15 -1.63 41.48
N ARG A 90 10.71 -0.42 41.08
CA ARG A 90 9.87 -0.24 39.92
C ARG A 90 10.55 -0.98 38.77
N SER A 91 9.97 -2.07 38.31
CA SER A 91 10.44 -2.74 37.09
C SER A 91 10.66 -1.64 36.06
N ILE A 92 11.81 -1.64 35.39
CA ILE A 92 12.11 -0.67 34.33
C ILE A 92 11.10 -0.94 33.22
N ILE A 93 9.93 -0.31 33.33
CA ILE A 93 8.90 -0.43 32.30
C ILE A 93 9.43 0.35 31.13
N GLN A 94 9.78 -0.38 30.07
CA GLN A 94 10.22 0.20 28.80
C GLN A 94 9.22 1.26 28.31
N PRO A 95 9.65 2.44 27.87
CA PRO A 95 8.76 3.46 27.32
C PRO A 95 7.85 2.89 26.25
N ILE A 96 6.61 3.37 26.20
CA ILE A 96 5.61 2.84 25.25
C ILE A 96 6.03 3.01 23.80
N GLU A 97 6.81 4.04 23.49
CA GLU A 97 7.40 4.24 22.17
C GLU A 97 8.33 3.10 21.77
N CYS A 98 9.23 2.70 22.69
CA CYS A 98 10.17 1.60 22.41
C CYS A 98 9.41 0.28 22.19
N ARG A 99 8.41 0.00 23.03
CA ARG A 99 7.56 -1.19 22.88
C ARG A 99 6.78 -1.20 21.57
N ALA A 100 6.25 -0.04 21.17
CA ALA A 100 5.55 0.11 19.92
C ALA A 100 6.48 -0.05 18.71
N ILE A 101 7.70 0.50 18.76
CA ILE A 101 8.71 0.33 17.72
C ILE A 101 9.12 -1.13 17.58
N ASP A 102 9.41 -1.81 18.71
CA ASP A 102 9.77 -3.23 18.71
C ASP A 102 8.64 -4.08 18.11
N PHE A 103 7.39 -3.81 18.52
CA PHE A 103 6.22 -4.46 17.93
C PHE A 103 6.12 -4.23 16.40
N PHE A 104 6.28 -2.96 15.96
CA PHE A 104 6.19 -2.62 14.54
C PHE A 104 7.27 -3.32 13.72
N VAL A 105 8.52 -3.27 14.17
CA VAL A 105 9.64 -3.91 13.45
C VAL A 105 9.47 -5.43 13.37
N LEU A 106 9.01 -6.06 14.45
CA LEU A 106 8.81 -7.52 14.49
C LEU A 106 7.65 -8.00 13.61
N THR A 107 6.60 -7.17 13.45
CA THR A 107 5.38 -7.62 12.78
C THR A 107 5.19 -7.04 11.39
N HIS A 108 5.71 -5.84 11.09
CA HIS A 108 5.48 -5.12 9.83
C HIS A 108 6.69 -5.11 8.89
N ALA A 109 7.83 -5.67 9.29
CA ALA A 109 8.99 -5.78 8.44
C ALA A 109 9.23 -7.23 8.00
N PHE A 110 9.62 -7.43 6.74
CA PHE A 110 10.19 -8.71 6.31
C PHE A 110 11.59 -8.87 6.90
N GLN A 111 11.96 -10.10 7.25
CA GLN A 111 13.32 -10.40 7.63
C GLN A 111 14.21 -10.48 6.39
N GLU A 112 15.46 -10.02 6.51
CA GLU A 112 16.44 -10.08 5.44
C GLU A 112 16.85 -11.54 5.20
N GLN A 113 16.65 -12.05 3.99
CA GLN A 113 16.89 -13.46 3.61
C GLN A 113 17.61 -13.59 2.25
N GLY A 114 18.64 -12.80 2.02
CA GLY A 114 19.45 -12.89 0.79
C GLY A 114 18.85 -12.12 -0.39
N LEU A 115 17.69 -12.52 -0.93
CA LEU A 115 17.00 -11.78 -2.00
C LEU A 115 16.50 -10.43 -1.52
N ILE A 116 16.55 -9.42 -2.41
CA ILE A 116 15.96 -8.11 -2.11
C ILE A 116 14.45 -8.18 -2.31
N ARG A 117 13.68 -8.11 -1.22
CA ARG A 117 12.20 -8.18 -1.23
C ARG A 117 11.53 -6.81 -1.25
N GLY A 118 12.13 -5.81 -0.64
CA GLY A 118 11.51 -4.52 -0.36
C GLY A 118 10.68 -4.56 0.92
N HIS A 119 9.66 -3.74 1.04
CA HIS A 119 8.68 -3.69 2.13
C HIS A 119 9.29 -3.82 3.55
N TYR A 120 10.10 -2.81 3.92
CA TYR A 120 10.71 -2.66 5.26
C TYR A 120 11.79 -3.70 5.64
N GLU A 121 12.22 -4.60 4.76
CA GLU A 121 13.31 -5.54 5.10
C GLU A 121 14.59 -4.84 5.59
N TYR A 122 14.83 -3.62 5.10
CA TYR A 122 15.97 -2.79 5.51
C TYR A 122 15.92 -2.32 6.97
N LEU A 123 14.79 -2.48 7.68
CA LEU A 123 14.67 -2.04 9.09
C LEU A 123 15.47 -2.91 10.05
N SER A 124 15.72 -4.18 9.73
CA SER A 124 16.54 -5.06 10.56
C SER A 124 17.97 -4.55 10.70
N ALA A 125 18.52 -3.95 9.67
CA ALA A 125 19.85 -3.34 9.64
C ALA A 125 19.91 -1.93 10.26
N PHE A 126 18.74 -1.33 10.59
CA PHE A 126 18.61 0.09 10.90
C PHE A 126 18.59 0.45 12.37
N LYS A 127 18.54 -0.51 13.29
CA LYS A 127 18.28 -0.22 14.72
C LYS A 127 19.16 0.88 15.32
N ASN A 128 20.39 1.04 14.88
CA ASN A 128 21.32 2.02 15.45
C ASN A 128 21.29 3.38 14.71
N ASP A 129 21.13 3.38 13.38
CA ASP A 129 21.14 4.61 12.56
C ASP A 129 19.78 5.33 12.62
N VAL A 130 18.67 4.60 12.71
CA VAL A 130 17.31 5.13 12.73
C VAL A 130 17.06 5.98 13.96
N MET A 131 17.62 5.61 15.11
CA MET A 131 17.46 6.33 16.37
C MET A 131 18.25 7.65 16.40
N ALA A 132 19.19 7.84 15.48
CA ALA A 132 19.99 9.07 15.38
C ALA A 132 19.32 10.17 14.54
N ASP A 133 18.46 9.81 13.56
CA ASP A 133 17.79 10.78 12.68
C ASP A 133 16.40 11.15 13.21
N LYS A 134 16.21 12.41 13.57
CA LYS A 134 14.94 12.93 14.11
C LYS A 134 13.76 12.77 13.16
N ARG A 135 13.98 12.78 11.83
CA ARG A 135 12.94 12.58 10.79
C ARG A 135 12.39 11.18 10.88
N VAL A 136 13.30 10.21 10.84
CA VAL A 136 12.96 8.78 10.88
C VAL A 136 12.37 8.41 12.23
N LEU A 137 12.95 8.89 13.33
CA LEU A 137 12.42 8.61 14.67
C LEU A 137 11.00 9.15 14.85
N ALA A 138 10.70 10.35 14.36
CA ALA A 138 9.36 10.92 14.44
C ALA A 138 8.34 10.11 13.62
N SER A 139 8.67 9.75 12.36
CA SER A 139 7.78 8.98 11.50
C SER A 139 7.61 7.53 11.98
N LEU A 140 8.68 6.90 12.48
CA LEU A 140 8.62 5.56 13.06
C LEU A 140 7.77 5.52 14.34
N ASN A 141 7.91 6.51 15.23
CA ASN A 141 7.04 6.62 16.39
C ASN A 141 5.57 6.83 16.01
N ALA A 142 5.29 7.61 14.97
CA ALA A 142 3.93 7.82 14.49
C ALA A 142 3.30 6.50 14.06
N VAL A 143 3.94 5.78 13.13
CA VAL A 143 3.41 4.54 12.57
C VAL A 143 3.37 3.41 13.60
N ALA A 144 4.41 3.27 14.42
CA ALA A 144 4.50 2.23 15.43
C ALA A 144 3.44 2.39 16.54
N LEU A 145 3.24 3.62 17.05
CA LEU A 145 2.19 3.89 18.03
C LEU A 145 0.80 3.71 17.46
N ALA A 146 0.55 4.03 16.19
CA ALA A 146 -0.72 3.77 15.54
C ALA A 146 -0.99 2.27 15.40
N ALA A 147 -0.02 1.50 14.90
CA ALA A 147 -0.11 0.05 14.81
C ALA A 147 -0.36 -0.61 16.16
N TYR A 148 0.39 -0.21 17.18
CA TYR A 148 0.22 -0.70 18.54
C TYR A 148 -1.16 -0.34 19.14
N ALA A 149 -1.61 0.91 18.91
CA ALA A 149 -2.89 1.40 19.42
C ALA A 149 -4.08 0.60 18.87
N TYR A 150 -4.13 0.38 17.56
CA TYR A 150 -5.21 -0.39 16.93
C TYR A 150 -5.13 -1.87 17.27
N LYS A 151 -3.94 -2.48 17.23
CA LYS A 151 -3.77 -3.91 17.55
C LYS A 151 -4.21 -4.25 18.97
N PHE A 152 -3.85 -3.42 19.94
CA PHE A 152 -4.14 -3.66 21.36
C PHE A 152 -5.34 -2.85 21.89
N GLN A 153 -6.12 -2.25 21.00
CA GLN A 153 -7.30 -1.42 21.35
C GLN A 153 -6.98 -0.28 22.33
N HIS A 154 -5.77 0.27 22.24
CA HIS A 154 -5.27 1.34 23.11
C HIS A 154 -5.44 2.71 22.42
N LEU A 155 -6.69 3.06 22.06
CA LEU A 155 -7.00 4.22 21.21
C LEU A 155 -6.49 5.56 21.77
N GLY A 156 -6.27 5.65 23.11
CA GLY A 156 -5.65 6.83 23.72
C GLY A 156 -4.25 7.16 23.15
N LEU A 157 -3.52 6.16 22.63
CA LEU A 157 -2.20 6.35 22.02
C LEU A 157 -2.27 7.02 20.64
N LEU A 158 -3.41 6.98 19.96
CA LEU A 158 -3.57 7.59 18.64
C LEU A 158 -3.33 9.10 18.68
N LYS A 159 -3.71 9.77 19.78
CA LYS A 159 -3.41 11.19 19.95
C LYS A 159 -1.90 11.47 19.97
N LYS A 160 -1.13 10.57 20.59
CA LYS A 160 0.34 10.63 20.62
C LYS A 160 0.94 10.31 19.27
N ALA A 161 0.44 9.28 18.57
CA ALA A 161 0.82 8.92 17.21
C ALA A 161 0.62 10.09 16.23
N ARG A 162 -0.55 10.74 16.26
CA ARG A 162 -0.85 11.93 15.44
C ARG A 162 0.09 13.11 15.73
N ARG A 163 0.53 13.32 16.97
CA ARG A 163 1.54 14.35 17.30
C ARG A 163 2.88 14.05 16.63
N TYR A 164 3.33 12.81 16.67
CA TYR A 164 4.55 12.37 15.98
C TYR A 164 4.41 12.48 14.46
N TYR A 165 3.25 12.14 13.90
CA TYR A 165 2.94 12.33 12.48
C TYR A 165 3.10 13.78 12.04
N VAL A 166 2.50 14.72 12.75
CA VAL A 166 2.64 16.16 12.48
C VAL A 166 4.09 16.64 12.63
N SER A 167 4.81 16.14 13.64
CA SER A 167 6.22 16.42 13.82
C SER A 167 7.07 15.92 12.64
N SER A 168 6.79 14.70 12.18
CA SER A 168 7.44 14.12 10.99
C SER A 168 7.21 14.94 9.72
N LEU A 169 5.96 15.36 9.46
CA LEU A 169 5.65 16.24 8.33
C LEU A 169 6.46 17.54 8.36
N ARG A 170 6.66 18.16 9.54
CA ARG A 170 7.48 19.37 9.67
C ARG A 170 8.95 19.09 9.34
N HIS A 171 9.50 17.97 9.82
CA HIS A 171 10.88 17.57 9.54
C HIS A 171 11.09 17.22 8.06
N ILE A 172 10.15 16.54 7.43
CA ILE A 172 10.20 16.21 6.00
C ILE A 172 10.11 17.48 5.18
N ASN A 173 9.17 18.39 5.49
CA ASN A 173 9.03 19.67 4.78
C ASN A 173 10.30 20.54 4.88
N ALA A 174 10.98 20.52 6.02
CA ALA A 174 12.27 21.19 6.15
C ALA A 174 13.35 20.52 5.28
N ALA A 175 13.40 19.17 5.27
CA ALA A 175 14.40 18.43 4.51
C ALA A 175 14.23 18.61 2.99
N ILE A 176 13.01 18.61 2.46
CA ILE A 176 12.77 18.79 1.02
C ILE A 176 13.10 20.18 0.51
N SER A 177 13.27 21.17 1.41
CA SER A 177 13.76 22.50 1.04
C SER A 177 15.25 22.51 0.66
N SER A 178 16.00 21.45 0.98
CA SER A 178 17.39 21.24 0.61
C SER A 178 17.52 20.01 -0.29
N ARG A 179 18.06 20.15 -1.49
CA ARG A 179 18.29 19.04 -2.42
C ARG A 179 19.12 17.92 -1.79
N GLN A 180 20.12 18.28 -0.99
CA GLN A 180 20.98 17.31 -0.31
C GLN A 180 20.23 16.51 0.75
N GLU A 181 19.40 17.15 1.57
CA GLU A 181 18.61 16.46 2.61
C GLU A 181 17.45 15.69 2.01
N ALA A 182 16.78 16.22 0.98
CA ALA A 182 15.74 15.51 0.24
C ALA A 182 16.24 14.18 -0.32
N ALA A 183 17.48 14.14 -0.80
CA ALA A 183 18.10 12.95 -1.40
C ALA A 183 18.61 11.92 -0.37
N GLN A 184 18.43 12.09 0.95
CA GLN A 184 18.88 11.14 1.96
C GLN A 184 17.91 9.94 2.12
N ASP A 185 18.45 8.78 2.50
CA ASP A 185 17.66 7.58 2.85
C ASP A 185 16.62 7.89 3.92
N SER A 186 17.00 8.66 4.94
CA SER A 186 16.14 9.04 6.05
C SER A 186 14.90 9.82 5.63
N THR A 187 15.00 10.68 4.62
CA THR A 187 13.84 11.41 4.08
C THR A 187 12.88 10.44 3.37
N LEU A 188 13.41 9.57 2.51
CA LEU A 188 12.62 8.59 1.78
C LEU A 188 11.91 7.60 2.73
N ILE A 189 12.64 7.06 3.72
CA ILE A 189 12.11 6.15 4.73
C ILE A 189 11.02 6.83 5.56
N SER A 190 11.23 8.09 5.94
CA SER A 190 10.24 8.83 6.72
C SER A 190 8.92 8.99 5.97
N ILE A 191 8.95 9.22 4.66
CA ILE A 191 7.74 9.33 3.84
C ILE A 191 7.07 7.96 3.68
N LEU A 192 7.85 6.87 3.51
CA LEU A 192 7.31 5.51 3.49
C LEU A 192 6.59 5.15 4.79
N PHE A 193 7.12 5.56 5.96
CA PHE A 193 6.41 5.39 7.22
C PHE A 193 5.11 6.20 7.31
N LEU A 194 5.10 7.43 6.78
CA LEU A 194 3.87 8.21 6.73
C LEU A 194 2.83 7.59 5.79
N ASN A 195 3.26 7.04 4.66
CA ASN A 195 2.36 6.29 3.76
C ASN A 195 1.72 5.07 4.47
N THR A 196 2.48 4.36 5.32
CA THR A 196 1.93 3.26 6.12
C THR A 196 1.07 3.75 7.27
N PHE A 197 1.40 4.89 7.88
CA PHE A 197 0.55 5.52 8.88
C PHE A 197 -0.84 5.83 8.31
N GLU A 198 -0.93 6.37 7.09
CA GLU A 198 -2.21 6.62 6.41
C GLU A 198 -3.00 5.32 6.19
N ALA A 199 -2.34 4.20 5.81
CA ALA A 199 -3.01 2.90 5.68
C ALA A 199 -3.55 2.38 7.02
N LEU A 200 -2.78 2.55 8.09
CA LEU A 200 -3.18 2.16 9.44
C LEU A 200 -4.34 2.98 9.99
N THR A 201 -4.44 4.25 9.61
CA THR A 201 -5.43 5.20 10.13
C THR A 201 -6.50 5.58 9.11
N CYS A 202 -6.59 4.86 7.99
CA CYS A 202 -7.54 5.08 6.90
C CYS A 202 -8.95 4.70 7.34
N GLU A 203 -9.76 5.67 7.71
CA GLU A 203 -11.14 5.46 8.21
C GLU A 203 -12.21 5.67 7.13
N THR A 204 -11.84 6.28 5.98
CA THR A 204 -12.76 6.62 4.89
C THR A 204 -12.09 6.44 3.53
N GLN A 205 -12.90 6.32 2.46
CA GLN A 205 -12.39 6.29 1.09
C GLN A 205 -11.58 7.54 0.75
N ASP A 206 -11.97 8.73 1.22
CA ASP A 206 -11.23 9.98 1.01
C ASP A 206 -9.80 9.90 1.58
N SER A 207 -9.58 9.08 2.62
CA SER A 207 -8.25 8.88 3.21
C SER A 207 -7.27 8.16 2.26
N LEU A 208 -7.77 7.41 1.27
CA LEU A 208 -6.92 6.78 0.25
C LEU A 208 -6.17 7.80 -0.60
N TYR A 209 -6.77 8.97 -0.86
CA TYR A 209 -6.12 10.07 -1.61
C TYR A 209 -4.91 10.67 -0.90
N HIS A 210 -4.85 10.62 0.44
CA HIS A 210 -3.68 11.10 1.18
C HIS A 210 -2.45 10.24 0.89
N ARG A 211 -2.61 8.94 0.73
CA ARG A 211 -1.53 8.01 0.36
C ARG A 211 -0.94 8.35 -1.01
N GLU A 212 -1.78 8.73 -1.98
CA GLU A 212 -1.34 9.15 -3.30
C GLU A 212 -0.40 10.35 -3.26
N ALA A 213 -0.66 11.32 -2.37
CA ALA A 213 0.22 12.47 -2.19
C ALA A 213 1.62 12.05 -1.70
N HIS A 214 1.69 11.09 -0.77
CA HIS A 214 2.97 10.54 -0.31
C HIS A 214 3.69 9.76 -1.42
N LEU A 215 2.97 8.96 -2.21
CA LEU A 215 3.56 8.21 -3.32
C LEU A 215 4.15 9.13 -4.40
N ARG A 216 3.46 10.23 -4.74
CA ARG A 216 4.01 11.24 -5.65
C ARG A 216 5.28 11.90 -5.10
N GLY A 217 5.29 12.24 -3.81
CA GLY A 217 6.48 12.78 -3.14
C GLY A 217 7.65 11.80 -3.16
N ILE A 218 7.41 10.53 -2.87
CA ILE A 218 8.39 9.44 -2.91
C ILE A 218 8.99 9.31 -4.32
N THR A 219 8.16 9.32 -5.37
CA THR A 219 8.58 9.23 -6.77
C THR A 219 9.58 10.34 -7.10
N THR A 220 9.24 11.59 -6.75
CA THR A 220 10.13 12.73 -7.00
C THR A 220 11.49 12.59 -6.30
N ILE A 221 11.51 12.11 -5.07
CA ILE A 221 12.75 11.91 -4.32
C ILE A 221 13.60 10.79 -4.94
N VAL A 222 12.98 9.69 -5.36
CA VAL A 222 13.67 8.59 -6.03
C VAL A 222 14.26 9.05 -7.36
N GLU A 223 13.52 9.82 -8.16
CA GLU A 223 14.01 10.41 -9.40
C GLU A 223 15.15 11.43 -9.16
N LEU A 224 15.04 12.25 -8.10
CA LEU A 224 16.08 13.19 -7.70
C LEU A 224 17.41 12.50 -7.33
N ARG A 225 17.32 11.34 -6.67
CA ARG A 225 18.50 10.53 -6.28
C ARG A 225 19.11 9.79 -7.45
N GLY A 226 18.28 9.37 -8.39
CA GLY A 226 18.71 8.65 -9.58
C GLY A 226 19.52 7.38 -9.22
N VAL A 227 20.52 7.06 -10.04
CA VAL A 227 21.39 5.88 -9.89
C VAL A 227 22.20 5.84 -8.59
N SER A 228 22.28 6.94 -7.85
CA SER A 228 22.98 6.94 -6.56
C SER A 228 22.33 6.00 -5.54
N LEU A 229 21.03 5.67 -5.71
CA LEU A 229 20.32 4.67 -4.93
C LEU A 229 20.97 3.27 -5.03
N PHE A 230 21.50 2.93 -6.19
CA PHE A 230 21.99 1.57 -6.48
C PHE A 230 23.40 1.31 -5.96
N LYS A 231 24.06 2.31 -5.37
CA LYS A 231 25.39 2.17 -4.76
C LYS A 231 25.40 1.38 -3.45
N SER A 232 24.25 1.10 -2.87
CA SER A 232 24.14 0.34 -1.62
C SER A 232 22.97 -0.66 -1.67
N ARG A 233 23.10 -1.78 -0.94
CA ARG A 233 22.03 -2.76 -0.78
C ARG A 233 20.75 -2.10 -0.26
N ARG A 234 20.87 -1.22 0.74
CA ARG A 234 19.74 -0.44 1.28
C ARG A 234 19.04 0.40 0.23
N GLY A 235 19.80 1.08 -0.62
CA GLY A 235 19.22 1.87 -1.71
C GLY A 235 18.45 1.02 -2.71
N LEU A 236 18.94 -0.19 -3.04
CA LEU A 236 18.23 -1.15 -3.87
C LEU A 236 16.94 -1.65 -3.19
N GLN A 237 16.97 -1.95 -1.89
CA GLN A 237 15.80 -2.34 -1.11
C GLN A 237 14.75 -1.22 -1.08
N LEU A 238 15.16 0.04 -0.87
CA LEU A 238 14.28 1.20 -0.91
C LEU A 238 13.69 1.39 -2.30
N PHE A 239 14.50 1.31 -3.35
CA PHE A 239 14.03 1.40 -4.72
C PHE A 239 12.96 0.35 -5.02
N ARG A 240 13.21 -0.92 -4.67
CA ARG A 240 12.27 -2.01 -4.89
C ARG A 240 10.95 -1.80 -4.13
N HIS A 241 11.01 -1.37 -2.87
CA HIS A 241 9.81 -1.04 -2.08
C HIS A 241 8.98 0.05 -2.76
N VAL A 242 9.62 1.15 -3.15
CA VAL A 242 8.96 2.27 -3.83
C VAL A 242 8.39 1.83 -5.16
N PHE A 243 9.19 1.11 -5.96
CA PHE A 243 8.77 0.67 -7.29
C PHE A 243 7.51 -0.20 -7.23
N LEU A 244 7.44 -1.14 -6.28
CA LEU A 244 6.24 -1.97 -6.07
C LEU A 244 5.02 -1.11 -5.69
N CYS A 245 5.17 -0.19 -4.73
CA CYS A 245 4.08 0.69 -4.32
C CYS A 245 3.54 1.54 -5.48
N ILE A 246 4.44 2.10 -6.30
CA ILE A 246 4.06 2.93 -7.45
C ILE A 246 3.46 2.07 -8.57
N SER A 247 3.98 0.85 -8.82
CA SER A 247 3.41 -0.07 -9.82
C SER A 247 1.96 -0.42 -9.51
N VAL A 248 1.68 -0.79 -8.25
CA VAL A 248 0.31 -1.07 -7.80
C VAL A 248 -0.58 0.18 -7.94
N SER A 249 -0.10 1.36 -7.53
CA SER A 249 -0.85 2.62 -7.68
C SER A 249 -1.14 2.94 -9.16
N CYS A 250 -0.16 2.77 -10.05
CA CYS A 250 -0.35 2.98 -11.48
C CYS A 250 -1.44 2.05 -12.06
N LEU A 251 -1.43 0.78 -11.66
CA LEU A 251 -2.44 -0.19 -12.09
C LEU A 251 -3.83 0.14 -11.53
N MET A 252 -3.94 0.54 -10.26
CA MET A 252 -5.21 0.93 -9.65
C MET A 252 -5.85 2.15 -10.34
N HIS A 253 -5.05 3.14 -10.70
CA HIS A 253 -5.54 4.39 -11.31
C HIS A 253 -5.53 4.39 -12.84
N SER A 254 -5.11 3.28 -13.47
CA SER A 254 -4.92 3.19 -14.93
C SER A 254 -4.10 4.36 -15.46
N VAL A 255 -2.90 4.56 -14.89
CA VAL A 255 -1.94 5.60 -15.29
C VAL A 255 -0.57 5.00 -15.59
N ARG A 256 0.15 5.62 -16.51
CA ARG A 256 1.49 5.15 -16.88
C ARG A 256 2.48 5.31 -15.72
N MET A 257 3.44 4.39 -15.66
CA MET A 257 4.59 4.53 -14.78
C MET A 257 5.32 5.85 -15.08
N PRO A 258 5.70 6.65 -14.06
CA PRO A 258 6.54 7.83 -14.25
C PRO A 258 7.80 7.50 -15.04
N THR A 259 8.09 8.30 -16.09
CA THR A 259 9.18 7.99 -17.05
C THR A 259 10.56 7.95 -16.39
N GLY A 260 10.80 8.78 -15.38
CA GLY A 260 12.04 8.76 -14.61
C GLY A 260 12.21 7.46 -13.83
N LEU A 261 11.12 6.96 -13.21
CA LEU A 261 11.14 5.71 -12.47
C LEU A 261 11.31 4.49 -13.38
N ALA A 262 10.68 4.49 -14.56
CA ALA A 262 10.87 3.45 -15.57
C ALA A 262 12.32 3.37 -16.07
N LYS A 263 12.96 4.52 -16.31
CA LYS A 263 14.38 4.60 -16.66
C LYS A 263 15.27 4.05 -15.53
N LEU A 264 15.02 4.48 -14.29
CA LEU A 264 15.76 3.98 -13.13
C LEU A 264 15.64 2.48 -12.95
N ARG A 265 14.48 1.88 -13.25
CA ARG A 265 14.33 0.44 -13.24
C ARG A 265 15.25 -0.25 -14.24
N HIS A 266 15.36 0.29 -15.46
CA HIS A 266 16.29 -0.25 -16.46
C HIS A 266 17.74 -0.18 -15.98
N GLU A 267 18.15 0.92 -15.38
CA GLU A 267 19.49 1.12 -14.83
C GLU A 267 19.75 0.22 -13.61
N ALA A 268 18.74 -0.03 -12.77
CA ALA A 268 18.82 -0.92 -11.61
C ALA A 268 19.05 -2.39 -12.00
N ALA A 269 18.71 -2.80 -13.22
CA ALA A 269 18.89 -4.17 -13.70
C ALA A 269 20.34 -4.66 -13.60
N ALA A 270 21.31 -3.77 -13.73
CA ALA A 270 22.75 -4.10 -13.55
C ALA A 270 23.13 -4.50 -12.11
N SER A 271 22.28 -4.17 -11.12
CA SER A 271 22.51 -4.40 -9.69
C SER A 271 21.49 -5.33 -9.05
N MET A 272 20.52 -5.81 -9.83
CA MET A 272 19.45 -6.71 -9.39
C MET A 272 19.64 -8.09 -10.01
N ASP A 273 19.08 -9.10 -9.36
CA ASP A 273 18.93 -10.42 -9.95
C ASP A 273 17.82 -10.34 -11.03
N VAL A 274 18.25 -10.39 -12.30
CA VAL A 274 17.31 -10.29 -13.44
C VAL A 274 16.47 -11.55 -13.62
N ASP A 275 16.87 -12.66 -13.00
CA ASP A 275 16.14 -13.94 -13.03
C ASP A 275 15.12 -14.06 -11.90
N ASP A 276 15.16 -13.15 -10.91
CA ASP A 276 14.15 -13.07 -9.84
C ASP A 276 12.74 -12.89 -10.44
N PRO A 277 11.79 -13.82 -10.17
CA PRO A 277 10.43 -13.74 -10.69
C PRO A 277 9.73 -12.42 -10.39
N ALA A 278 9.93 -11.86 -9.20
CA ALA A 278 9.33 -10.57 -8.84
C ALA A 278 9.97 -9.40 -9.62
N TRP A 279 11.23 -9.50 -10.03
CA TRP A 279 11.85 -8.52 -10.92
C TRP A 279 11.30 -8.63 -12.34
N LYS A 280 11.15 -9.84 -12.87
CA LYS A 280 10.51 -10.08 -14.18
C LYS A 280 9.07 -9.57 -14.20
N LEU A 281 8.28 -9.93 -13.18
CA LEU A 281 6.91 -9.45 -13.01
C LEU A 281 6.82 -7.91 -13.03
N SER A 282 7.75 -7.23 -12.38
CA SER A 282 7.75 -5.77 -12.32
C SER A 282 7.84 -5.09 -13.70
N ASN A 283 8.44 -5.77 -14.70
CA ASN A 283 8.45 -5.29 -16.08
C ASN A 283 7.06 -5.43 -16.74
N ILE A 284 6.44 -6.59 -16.56
CA ILE A 284 5.11 -6.85 -17.11
C ILE A 284 4.08 -5.88 -16.48
N MET A 285 4.21 -5.57 -15.19
CA MET A 285 3.34 -4.57 -14.53
C MET A 285 3.48 -3.17 -15.15
N VAL A 286 4.68 -2.77 -15.59
CA VAL A 286 4.88 -1.49 -16.31
C VAL A 286 4.18 -1.50 -17.66
N THR A 287 4.31 -2.60 -18.41
CA THR A 287 3.63 -2.79 -19.71
C THR A 287 2.11 -2.76 -19.51
N LEU A 288 1.60 -3.50 -18.54
CA LEU A 288 0.17 -3.52 -18.20
C LEU A 288 -0.35 -2.13 -17.78
N ALA A 289 0.42 -1.38 -16.97
CA ALA A 289 0.04 -0.03 -16.57
C ALA A 289 -0.05 0.92 -17.78
N SER A 290 0.86 0.78 -18.74
CA SER A 290 0.81 1.55 -20.00
C SER A 290 -0.40 1.17 -20.84
N PHE A 291 -0.66 -0.12 -21.02
CA PHE A 291 -1.83 -0.66 -21.73
C PHE A 291 -3.15 -0.12 -21.14
N ARG A 292 -3.32 -0.20 -19.82
CA ARG A 292 -4.51 0.33 -19.14
C ARG A 292 -4.66 1.85 -19.28
N ALA A 293 -3.54 2.57 -19.24
CA ALA A 293 -3.55 4.02 -19.48
C ALA A 293 -3.91 4.37 -20.90
N ASP A 294 -3.45 3.60 -21.91
CA ASP A 294 -3.80 3.81 -23.31
C ASP A 294 -5.31 3.65 -23.57
N ILE A 295 -5.94 2.68 -22.91
CA ILE A 295 -7.40 2.50 -22.96
C ILE A 295 -8.11 3.69 -22.30
N LYS A 296 -7.70 4.05 -21.08
CA LYS A 296 -8.29 5.16 -20.33
C LYS A 296 -8.18 6.51 -21.03
N ASP A 297 -7.03 6.78 -21.66
CA ASP A 297 -6.76 8.02 -22.39
C ASP A 297 -7.34 8.01 -23.81
N HIS A 298 -8.04 6.94 -24.20
CA HIS A 298 -8.58 6.71 -25.56
C HIS A 298 -7.49 6.71 -26.65
N ALA A 299 -6.26 6.35 -26.31
CA ALA A 299 -5.20 6.14 -27.28
C ALA A 299 -5.34 4.75 -27.96
N LEU A 300 -5.92 3.79 -27.26
CA LEU A 300 -6.28 2.46 -27.76
C LEU A 300 -7.79 2.26 -27.56
N CYS A 301 -8.56 2.23 -28.69
CA CYS A 301 -10.02 2.22 -28.67
C CYS A 301 -10.63 1.04 -29.43
N ASP A 302 -9.88 0.43 -30.36
CA ASP A 302 -10.38 -0.69 -31.13
C ASP A 302 -10.45 -1.96 -30.29
N PRO A 303 -11.64 -2.59 -30.12
CA PRO A 303 -11.79 -3.79 -29.29
C PRO A 303 -10.87 -4.94 -29.69
N SER A 304 -10.66 -5.17 -30.98
CA SER A 304 -9.79 -6.25 -31.46
C SER A 304 -8.33 -6.02 -31.08
N SER A 305 -7.85 -4.78 -31.24
CA SER A 305 -6.49 -4.38 -30.84
C SER A 305 -6.29 -4.43 -29.32
N ILE A 306 -7.31 -4.07 -28.53
CA ILE A 306 -7.29 -4.20 -27.08
C ILE A 306 -7.17 -5.67 -26.67
N ILE A 307 -7.99 -6.54 -27.25
CA ILE A 307 -7.98 -7.98 -26.95
C ILE A 307 -6.64 -8.62 -27.34
N GLU A 308 -6.08 -8.27 -28.48
CA GLU A 308 -4.80 -8.80 -28.94
C GLU A 308 -3.66 -8.39 -27.99
N SER A 309 -3.56 -7.10 -27.67
CA SER A 309 -2.55 -6.59 -26.72
C SER A 309 -2.72 -7.22 -25.34
N ALA A 310 -3.95 -7.43 -24.87
CA ALA A 310 -4.20 -8.09 -23.59
C ALA A 310 -3.73 -9.55 -23.61
N LYS A 311 -3.91 -10.29 -24.71
CA LYS A 311 -3.42 -11.67 -24.89
C LYS A 311 -1.89 -11.74 -24.87
N GLU A 312 -1.21 -10.80 -25.53
CA GLU A 312 0.25 -10.73 -25.52
C GLU A 312 0.78 -10.59 -24.11
N ILE A 313 0.23 -9.66 -23.31
CA ILE A 313 0.64 -9.45 -21.93
C ILE A 313 0.28 -10.66 -21.05
N ASP A 314 -0.86 -11.32 -21.26
CA ASP A 314 -1.24 -12.53 -20.53
C ASP A 314 -0.30 -13.71 -20.86
N CYS A 315 0.14 -13.82 -22.11
CA CYS A 315 1.14 -14.81 -22.54
C CYS A 315 2.48 -14.62 -21.79
N ASP A 316 2.94 -13.38 -21.62
CA ASP A 316 4.14 -13.08 -20.84
C ASP A 316 3.98 -13.50 -19.38
N LEU A 317 2.81 -13.29 -18.77
CA LEU A 317 2.50 -13.71 -17.40
C LEU A 317 2.43 -15.24 -17.28
N CYS A 318 1.83 -15.93 -18.24
CA CYS A 318 1.81 -17.39 -18.30
C CYS A 318 3.23 -17.97 -18.44
N SER A 319 4.02 -17.42 -19.34
CA SER A 319 5.43 -17.82 -19.52
C SER A 319 6.25 -17.61 -18.25
N LEU A 320 6.02 -16.51 -17.53
CA LEU A 320 6.65 -16.27 -16.22
C LEU A 320 6.30 -17.38 -15.21
N THR A 321 5.05 -17.84 -15.16
CA THR A 321 4.62 -18.89 -14.24
C THR A 321 5.14 -20.27 -14.60
N GLU A 322 5.25 -20.59 -15.90
CA GLU A 322 5.80 -21.85 -16.40
C GLU A 322 7.29 -22.01 -16.08
N HIS A 323 8.02 -20.89 -16.03
CA HIS A 323 9.46 -20.87 -15.79
C HIS A 323 9.84 -20.41 -14.38
N ILE A 324 8.89 -20.38 -13.44
CA ILE A 324 9.17 -19.98 -12.07
C ILE A 324 10.03 -21.04 -11.37
N PRO A 325 11.11 -20.66 -10.63
CA PRO A 325 11.98 -21.62 -9.96
C PRO A 325 11.22 -22.45 -8.92
N SER A 326 11.63 -23.71 -8.71
CA SER A 326 10.94 -24.64 -7.80
C SER A 326 10.78 -24.13 -6.37
N GLN A 327 11.74 -23.33 -5.87
CA GLN A 327 11.63 -22.69 -4.55
C GLN A 327 10.53 -21.64 -4.45
N TRP A 328 9.85 -21.30 -5.55
CA TRP A 328 8.72 -20.37 -5.61
C TRP A 328 7.39 -21.10 -5.78
N HIS A 329 7.40 -22.44 -5.95
CA HIS A 329 6.17 -23.21 -6.06
C HIS A 329 5.39 -23.18 -4.74
N PHE A 330 4.09 -23.33 -4.84
CA PHE A 330 3.18 -23.50 -3.71
C PHE A 330 2.51 -24.88 -3.79
N GLU A 331 1.99 -25.33 -2.66
CA GLU A 331 1.22 -26.57 -2.55
C GLU A 331 -0.26 -26.22 -2.40
N THR A 332 -1.14 -26.97 -3.06
CA THR A 332 -2.58 -26.91 -2.87
C THR A 332 -3.02 -28.01 -1.93
N MET A 333 -3.73 -27.64 -0.89
CA MET A 333 -4.23 -28.54 0.14
C MET A 333 -5.75 -28.53 0.14
N ASP A 334 -6.38 -29.69 0.29
CA ASP A 334 -7.81 -29.84 0.49
C ASP A 334 -8.16 -29.82 1.98
N ILE A 335 -9.38 -29.39 2.32
CA ILE A 335 -9.95 -29.51 3.66
C ILE A 335 -11.11 -30.49 3.62
N ASP A 336 -11.17 -31.35 4.64
CA ASP A 336 -12.23 -32.37 4.75
C ASP A 336 -13.57 -31.80 5.25
N GLU A 337 -13.50 -30.70 6.02
CA GLU A 337 -14.67 -30.05 6.61
C GLU A 337 -14.79 -28.59 6.17
N VAL A 338 -16.01 -28.14 5.91
CA VAL A 338 -16.29 -26.73 5.56
C VAL A 338 -15.84 -25.82 6.70
N SER A 339 -15.05 -24.82 6.37
CA SER A 339 -14.50 -23.86 7.35
C SER A 339 -14.64 -22.43 6.83
N ASP A 340 -15.09 -21.51 7.68
CA ASP A 340 -15.13 -20.09 7.35
C ASP A 340 -13.74 -19.49 7.04
N LEU A 341 -12.68 -20.20 7.40
CA LEU A 341 -11.29 -19.77 7.17
C LEU A 341 -10.86 -19.91 5.70
N VAL A 342 -11.52 -20.81 4.95
CA VAL A 342 -11.26 -21.13 3.54
C VAL A 342 -12.52 -20.82 2.74
N MET A 343 -12.35 -20.24 1.55
CA MET A 343 -13.50 -19.87 0.71
C MET A 343 -14.25 -21.08 0.17
N GLU A 344 -13.52 -22.05 -0.33
CA GLU A 344 -14.02 -23.30 -0.91
C GLU A 344 -13.51 -24.48 -0.10
N THR A 345 -13.00 -25.50 -0.76
CA THR A 345 -12.43 -26.68 -0.13
C THR A 345 -10.89 -26.73 -0.19
N GLN A 346 -10.27 -25.72 -0.81
CA GLN A 346 -8.84 -25.70 -1.06
C GLN A 346 -8.18 -24.46 -0.51
N TYR A 347 -6.92 -24.60 -0.05
CA TYR A 347 -6.05 -23.49 0.32
C TYR A 347 -4.63 -23.77 -0.14
N HIS A 348 -3.85 -22.68 -0.27
CA HIS A 348 -2.48 -22.73 -0.76
C HIS A 348 -1.47 -22.54 0.37
N ILE A 349 -0.35 -23.28 0.30
CA ILE A 349 0.81 -23.13 1.17
C ILE A 349 2.00 -22.66 0.32
N TYR A 350 2.48 -21.46 0.58
CA TYR A 350 3.64 -20.86 -0.08
C TYR A 350 4.88 -20.95 0.81
N PRO A 351 6.10 -20.92 0.25
CA PRO A 351 7.34 -20.86 1.03
C PRO A 351 7.36 -19.71 2.04
N ASP A 352 6.83 -18.54 1.65
CA ASP A 352 6.64 -17.40 2.54
C ASP A 352 5.62 -16.39 1.98
N ALA A 353 5.31 -15.34 2.76
CA ALA A 353 4.33 -14.32 2.38
C ALA A 353 4.78 -13.44 1.20
N TRP A 354 6.08 -13.33 0.92
CA TRP A 354 6.58 -12.61 -0.26
C TRP A 354 6.31 -13.41 -1.55
N VAL A 355 6.61 -14.70 -1.54
CA VAL A 355 6.30 -15.60 -2.66
C VAL A 355 4.79 -15.59 -2.93
N ALA A 356 3.96 -15.71 -1.88
CA ALA A 356 2.51 -15.61 -2.01
C ALA A 356 2.08 -14.27 -2.63
N ALA A 357 2.72 -13.15 -2.26
CA ALA A 357 2.42 -11.84 -2.82
C ALA A 357 2.77 -11.74 -4.32
N VAL A 358 3.89 -12.33 -4.75
CA VAL A 358 4.26 -12.35 -6.17
C VAL A 358 3.24 -13.15 -6.99
N TRP A 359 2.84 -14.34 -6.53
CA TRP A 359 1.78 -15.12 -7.15
C TRP A 359 0.47 -14.36 -7.23
N ASN A 360 0.05 -13.69 -6.15
CA ASN A 360 -1.17 -12.90 -6.15
C ASN A 360 -1.09 -11.68 -7.06
N ASN A 361 0.07 -11.04 -7.20
CA ASN A 361 0.27 -9.97 -8.16
C ASN A 361 0.16 -10.48 -9.62
N ILE A 362 0.72 -11.66 -9.93
CA ILE A 362 0.55 -12.31 -11.24
C ILE A 362 -0.94 -12.56 -11.50
N ARG A 363 -1.63 -13.18 -10.55
CA ARG A 363 -3.09 -13.46 -10.65
C ARG A 363 -3.89 -12.19 -10.86
N THR A 364 -3.56 -11.13 -10.14
CA THR A 364 -4.28 -9.85 -10.26
C THR A 364 -4.02 -9.18 -11.60
N CYS A 365 -2.79 -9.21 -12.12
CA CYS A 365 -2.49 -8.70 -13.45
C CYS A 365 -3.29 -9.46 -14.53
N ARG A 366 -3.34 -10.79 -14.46
CA ARG A 366 -4.14 -11.63 -15.35
C ARG A 366 -5.64 -11.36 -15.19
N LEU A 367 -6.11 -11.19 -13.95
CA LEU A 367 -7.51 -10.86 -13.65
C LEU A 367 -7.93 -9.55 -14.32
N LEU A 368 -7.09 -8.50 -14.26
CA LEU A 368 -7.33 -7.23 -14.94
C LEU A 368 -7.40 -7.39 -16.47
N LEU A 369 -6.51 -8.20 -17.05
CA LEU A 369 -6.49 -8.45 -18.50
C LEU A 369 -7.73 -9.20 -18.98
N HIS A 370 -8.08 -10.30 -18.30
CA HIS A 370 -9.26 -11.09 -18.65
C HIS A 370 -10.57 -10.34 -18.43
N HIS A 371 -10.63 -9.48 -17.40
CA HIS A 371 -11.77 -8.60 -17.17
C HIS A 371 -11.92 -7.58 -18.33
N GLU A 372 -10.81 -6.99 -18.78
CA GLU A 372 -10.82 -6.08 -19.94
C GLU A 372 -11.25 -6.81 -21.23
N MET A 373 -10.67 -7.98 -21.52
CA MET A 373 -11.08 -8.79 -22.68
C MET A 373 -12.57 -9.15 -22.66
N LYS A 374 -13.10 -9.59 -21.50
CA LYS A 374 -14.53 -9.86 -21.28
C LYS A 374 -15.36 -8.62 -21.61
N THR A 375 -14.99 -7.46 -21.06
CA THR A 375 -15.70 -6.19 -21.24
C THR A 375 -15.73 -5.76 -22.72
N GLN A 376 -14.61 -5.87 -23.42
CA GLN A 376 -14.56 -5.53 -24.86
C GLN A 376 -15.40 -6.47 -25.70
N LEU A 377 -15.37 -7.78 -25.44
CA LEU A 377 -16.18 -8.78 -26.14
C LEU A 377 -17.68 -8.58 -25.91
N GLU A 378 -18.08 -8.26 -24.68
CA GLU A 378 -19.48 -7.91 -24.35
C GLU A 378 -19.91 -6.61 -25.06
N ALA A 379 -19.03 -5.63 -25.16
CA ALA A 379 -19.31 -4.40 -25.89
C ALA A 379 -19.49 -4.65 -27.40
N VAL A 380 -18.69 -5.53 -28.01
CA VAL A 380 -18.86 -5.96 -29.44
C VAL A 380 -20.18 -6.71 -29.62
N LEU A 381 -20.47 -7.67 -28.72
CA LEU A 381 -21.73 -8.44 -28.79
C LEU A 381 -22.96 -7.52 -28.70
N ASN A 382 -22.94 -6.52 -27.83
CA ASN A 382 -24.07 -5.62 -27.60
C ASN A 382 -24.24 -4.57 -28.73
N ARG A 383 -23.14 -4.10 -29.34
CA ARG A 383 -23.18 -3.05 -30.39
C ARG A 383 -23.31 -3.62 -31.77
N THR A 384 -22.63 -4.71 -32.08
CA THR A 384 -22.52 -5.32 -33.40
C THR A 384 -22.65 -6.85 -33.35
N PRO A 385 -23.80 -7.42 -32.92
CA PRO A 385 -23.97 -8.87 -32.74
C PRO A 385 -23.60 -9.70 -33.98
N HIS A 386 -23.80 -9.14 -35.17
CA HIS A 386 -23.52 -9.81 -36.45
C HIS A 386 -22.02 -9.96 -36.75
N THR A 387 -21.16 -9.21 -36.10
CA THR A 387 -19.69 -9.33 -36.22
C THR A 387 -19.09 -10.27 -35.17
N PHE A 388 -19.86 -10.66 -34.14
CA PHE A 388 -19.40 -11.53 -33.06
C PHE A 388 -19.22 -12.96 -33.57
N SER A 389 -17.99 -13.42 -33.57
CA SER A 389 -17.61 -14.71 -34.14
C SER A 389 -17.66 -15.85 -33.09
N LEU A 390 -17.57 -17.11 -33.56
CA LEU A 390 -17.36 -18.25 -32.67
C LEU A 390 -16.05 -18.13 -31.88
N SER A 391 -14.99 -17.56 -32.47
CA SER A 391 -13.73 -17.30 -31.80
C SER A 391 -13.90 -16.31 -30.63
N ASP A 392 -14.73 -15.27 -30.83
CA ASP A 392 -15.03 -14.29 -29.77
C ASP A 392 -15.81 -14.93 -28.61
N ALA A 393 -16.77 -15.83 -28.96
CA ALA A 393 -17.50 -16.61 -27.94
C ALA A 393 -16.58 -17.52 -27.11
N PHE A 394 -15.63 -18.22 -27.77
CA PHE A 394 -14.63 -19.02 -27.07
C PHE A 394 -13.72 -18.18 -26.20
N GLN A 395 -13.24 -17.03 -26.70
CA GLN A 395 -12.40 -16.12 -25.92
C GLN A 395 -13.16 -15.54 -24.73
N HIS A 396 -14.41 -15.17 -24.90
CA HIS A 396 -15.28 -14.69 -23.81
C HIS A 396 -15.40 -15.76 -22.72
N GLN A 397 -15.79 -17.00 -23.10
CA GLN A 397 -15.93 -18.10 -22.14
C GLN A 397 -14.62 -18.44 -21.45
N HIS A 398 -13.50 -18.42 -22.19
CA HIS A 398 -12.16 -18.60 -21.61
C HIS A 398 -11.85 -17.51 -20.57
N SER A 399 -12.13 -16.25 -20.89
CA SER A 399 -11.90 -15.15 -19.95
C SER A 399 -12.76 -15.29 -18.70
N VAL A 400 -14.04 -15.65 -18.81
CA VAL A 400 -14.93 -15.89 -17.66
C VAL A 400 -14.39 -16.99 -16.78
N THR A 401 -14.01 -18.14 -17.35
CA THR A 401 -13.47 -19.28 -16.57
C THR A 401 -12.15 -18.92 -15.90
N THR A 402 -11.27 -18.19 -16.60
CA THR A 402 -9.98 -17.74 -16.04
C THR A 402 -10.18 -16.76 -14.88
N ILE A 403 -11.10 -15.80 -15.01
CA ILE A 403 -11.46 -14.87 -13.93
C ILE A 403 -11.90 -15.65 -12.68
N GLN A 404 -12.80 -16.61 -12.83
CA GLN A 404 -13.30 -17.43 -11.71
C GLN A 404 -12.15 -18.18 -11.01
N GLN A 405 -11.28 -18.84 -11.78
CA GLN A 405 -10.13 -19.55 -11.23
C GLN A 405 -9.14 -18.62 -10.51
N LEU A 406 -8.82 -17.47 -11.10
CA LEU A 406 -7.90 -16.50 -10.50
C LEU A 406 -8.43 -15.94 -9.17
N ILE A 407 -9.74 -15.70 -9.09
CA ILE A 407 -10.39 -15.25 -7.85
C ILE A 407 -10.34 -16.35 -6.78
N SER A 408 -10.67 -17.59 -7.15
CA SER A 408 -10.56 -18.74 -6.23
C SER A 408 -9.13 -18.92 -5.72
N ASP A 409 -8.12 -18.80 -6.59
CA ASP A 409 -6.71 -18.90 -6.23
C ASP A 409 -6.24 -17.77 -5.30
N ILE A 410 -6.73 -16.53 -5.51
CA ILE A 410 -6.46 -15.41 -4.60
C ILE A 410 -7.08 -15.71 -3.23
N CYS A 411 -8.32 -16.16 -3.18
CA CYS A 411 -9.00 -16.53 -1.94
C CYS A 411 -8.29 -17.69 -1.23
N ALA A 412 -7.83 -18.71 -1.95
CA ALA A 412 -7.09 -19.85 -1.42
C ALA A 412 -5.75 -19.47 -0.77
N SER A 413 -5.16 -18.31 -1.13
CA SER A 413 -3.93 -17.79 -0.52
C SER A 413 -4.16 -17.16 0.86
N VAL A 414 -5.37 -16.70 1.17
CA VAL A 414 -5.68 -15.87 2.35
C VAL A 414 -5.41 -16.57 3.69
N PRO A 415 -5.70 -17.87 3.89
CA PRO A 415 -5.45 -18.55 5.16
C PRO A 415 -4.01 -18.43 5.64
N GLN A 416 -3.03 -18.49 4.76
CA GLN A 416 -1.61 -18.34 5.13
C GLN A 416 -1.31 -16.93 5.65
N TYR A 417 -1.81 -15.88 5.01
CA TYR A 417 -1.62 -14.49 5.47
C TYR A 417 -2.25 -14.25 6.85
N CYS A 418 -3.37 -14.92 7.13
CA CYS A 418 -4.06 -14.81 8.41
C CYS A 418 -3.44 -15.69 9.51
N GLY A 419 -2.42 -16.50 9.20
CA GLY A 419 -1.80 -17.42 10.17
C GLY A 419 -2.67 -18.62 10.53
N HIS A 420 -3.61 -19.00 9.66
CA HIS A 420 -4.57 -20.08 9.94
C HIS A 420 -4.05 -21.47 9.58
N LEU A 421 -2.86 -21.60 8.97
CA LEU A 421 -2.34 -22.91 8.53
C LEU A 421 -2.29 -23.94 9.65
N SER A 422 -1.85 -23.55 10.86
CA SER A 422 -1.80 -24.45 12.02
C SER A 422 -3.19 -24.96 12.47
N LEU A 423 -4.24 -24.20 12.17
CA LEU A 423 -5.62 -24.60 12.48
C LEU A 423 -6.18 -25.56 11.42
N LEU A 424 -5.72 -25.42 10.17
CA LEU A 424 -6.20 -26.20 9.02
C LEU A 424 -5.46 -27.55 8.90
N THR A 425 -4.15 -27.58 9.22
CA THR A 425 -3.34 -28.80 9.07
C THR A 425 -3.58 -29.84 10.17
N GLY A 426 -4.38 -29.51 11.20
CA GLY A 426 -4.58 -30.41 12.34
C GLY A 426 -3.25 -30.74 13.04
N ASN A 427 -3.26 -31.66 14.02
CA ASN A 427 -2.04 -32.18 14.68
C ASN A 427 -1.27 -33.17 13.80
N SER A 428 -1.19 -32.97 12.49
CA SER A 428 -0.39 -33.79 11.56
C SER A 428 1.09 -33.66 11.89
N SER A 429 1.77 -34.79 11.89
CA SER A 429 3.12 -35.07 12.38
C SER A 429 4.18 -33.96 12.24
N PRO A 430 5.05 -33.80 13.26
CA PRO A 430 6.09 -32.77 13.29
C PRO A 430 7.08 -32.78 12.13
N THR A 431 7.10 -33.84 11.34
CA THR A 431 8.11 -34.07 10.27
C THR A 431 7.82 -33.26 9.00
N GLN A 432 6.56 -32.92 8.71
CA GLN A 432 6.21 -32.07 7.55
C GLN A 432 6.24 -30.57 7.88
N GLN A 433 6.08 -30.20 9.16
CA GLN A 433 6.22 -28.82 9.63
C GLN A 433 7.67 -28.32 9.60
N ALA A 434 8.67 -29.20 9.63
CA ALA A 434 10.06 -28.84 9.74
C ALA A 434 10.67 -28.23 8.47
N THR A 435 10.10 -28.46 7.28
CA THR A 435 10.60 -27.92 6.02
C THR A 435 10.11 -26.49 5.73
N PHE A 436 8.95 -26.09 6.25
CA PHE A 436 8.35 -24.77 5.98
C PHE A 436 8.40 -23.79 7.16
N ASN A 437 8.79 -24.24 8.37
CA ASN A 437 8.63 -23.47 9.61
C ASN A 437 9.91 -22.85 10.19
N HIS A 438 10.94 -22.60 9.39
CA HIS A 438 12.16 -21.99 9.97
C HIS A 438 11.99 -20.54 10.48
N HIS A 439 10.85 -19.87 10.30
CA HIS A 439 10.70 -18.46 10.66
C HIS A 439 9.42 -18.05 11.40
N SER A 440 8.54 -18.99 11.79
CA SER A 440 7.41 -18.67 12.69
C SER A 440 7.72 -19.03 14.13
N LEU A 441 8.79 -18.47 14.68
CA LEU A 441 9.19 -18.69 16.09
C LEU A 441 8.26 -18.02 17.12
N SER A 442 7.18 -17.33 16.71
CA SER A 442 6.37 -16.56 17.66
C SER A 442 4.85 -16.70 17.53
N GLY A 443 4.32 -17.48 16.58
CA GLY A 443 2.85 -17.56 16.40
C GLY A 443 2.17 -16.22 16.06
N ILE A 444 2.93 -15.16 15.82
CA ILE A 444 2.42 -13.85 15.42
C ILE A 444 2.51 -13.77 13.89
N PRO A 445 1.37 -13.64 13.17
CA PRO A 445 1.37 -13.46 11.73
C PRO A 445 2.23 -12.26 11.34
N THR A 446 3.06 -12.39 10.31
CA THR A 446 3.81 -11.27 9.76
C THR A 446 2.84 -10.33 9.04
N ILE A 447 2.51 -9.20 9.65
CA ILE A 447 1.57 -8.21 9.10
C ILE A 447 2.13 -7.61 7.79
N ALA A 448 3.45 -7.63 7.60
CA ALA A 448 4.10 -7.16 6.38
C ALA A 448 3.48 -7.74 5.09
N GLY A 449 3.20 -9.05 5.07
CA GLY A 449 2.57 -9.71 3.92
C GLY A 449 1.14 -9.23 3.66
N ILE A 450 0.40 -8.90 4.70
CA ILE A 450 -1.01 -8.51 4.60
C ILE A 450 -1.21 -7.23 3.76
N TYR A 451 -0.29 -6.26 3.84
CA TYR A 451 -0.36 -5.09 2.97
C TYR A 451 -0.30 -5.44 1.48
N LEU A 452 0.40 -6.53 1.14
CA LEU A 452 0.54 -7.01 -0.24
C LEU A 452 -0.68 -7.80 -0.72
N LEU A 453 -1.55 -8.25 0.21
CA LEU A 453 -2.80 -8.94 -0.09
C LEU A 453 -3.95 -7.98 -0.42
N PHE A 454 -3.92 -6.74 0.05
CA PHE A 454 -5.05 -5.81 -0.08
C PHE A 454 -5.47 -5.55 -1.53
N TRP A 455 -4.51 -5.31 -2.40
CA TRP A 455 -4.80 -5.06 -3.82
C TRP A 455 -5.37 -6.30 -4.53
N PRO A 456 -4.78 -7.50 -4.42
CA PRO A 456 -5.38 -8.72 -4.96
C PRO A 456 -6.80 -8.98 -4.45
N LEU A 457 -7.02 -8.84 -3.14
CA LEU A 457 -8.31 -9.14 -2.54
C LEU A 457 -9.40 -8.14 -2.95
N LEU A 458 -9.05 -6.86 -3.09
CA LEU A 458 -9.94 -5.82 -3.60
C LEU A 458 -10.41 -6.13 -5.02
N ASN A 459 -9.46 -6.43 -5.94
CA ASN A 459 -9.80 -6.73 -7.33
C ASN A 459 -10.63 -8.02 -7.44
N ALA A 460 -10.29 -9.07 -6.68
CA ALA A 460 -11.08 -10.28 -6.62
C ALA A 460 -12.54 -10.01 -6.19
N GLY A 461 -12.73 -9.17 -5.16
CA GLY A 461 -14.05 -8.82 -4.65
C GLY A 461 -14.87 -7.94 -5.61
N GLN A 462 -14.22 -7.05 -6.36
CA GLN A 462 -14.89 -6.19 -7.34
C GLN A 462 -15.26 -6.96 -8.63
N MET A 463 -14.47 -7.97 -9.02
CA MET A 463 -14.62 -8.66 -10.30
C MET A 463 -15.32 -10.02 -10.19
N THR A 464 -15.68 -10.47 -8.98
CA THR A 464 -16.45 -11.71 -8.83
C THR A 464 -17.93 -11.49 -9.16
N ASP A 465 -18.50 -12.41 -9.93
CA ASP A 465 -19.93 -12.48 -10.20
C ASP A 465 -20.68 -13.29 -9.09
N SER A 466 -19.94 -13.95 -8.18
CA SER A 466 -20.51 -14.76 -7.09
C SER A 466 -20.73 -13.93 -5.83
N ASP A 467 -21.98 -13.80 -5.39
CA ASP A 467 -22.31 -13.12 -4.14
C ASP A 467 -21.71 -13.83 -2.93
N THR A 468 -21.58 -15.16 -2.96
CA THR A 468 -20.95 -15.95 -1.90
C THR A 468 -19.46 -15.58 -1.76
N GLN A 469 -18.72 -15.55 -2.87
CA GLN A 469 -17.31 -15.14 -2.86
C GLN A 469 -17.16 -13.68 -2.43
N ARG A 470 -18.01 -12.78 -2.95
CA ARG A 470 -18.00 -11.36 -2.58
C ARG A 470 -18.20 -11.16 -1.08
N ASN A 471 -19.22 -11.79 -0.50
CA ASN A 471 -19.50 -11.71 0.92
C ASN A 471 -18.37 -12.30 1.77
N TRP A 472 -17.75 -13.41 1.34
CA TRP A 472 -16.61 -13.99 2.03
C TRP A 472 -15.42 -13.00 2.02
N ILE A 473 -15.10 -12.38 0.87
CA ILE A 473 -14.01 -11.41 0.73
C ILE A 473 -14.25 -10.19 1.64
N ILE A 474 -15.48 -9.66 1.70
CA ILE A 474 -15.86 -8.56 2.58
C ILE A 474 -15.61 -8.95 4.05
N ASN A 475 -16.13 -10.11 4.48
CA ASN A 475 -15.96 -10.59 5.84
C ASN A 475 -14.49 -10.83 6.17
N ARG A 476 -13.70 -11.33 5.20
CA ARG A 476 -12.28 -11.59 5.37
C ARG A 476 -11.47 -10.30 5.47
N SER A 477 -11.80 -9.30 4.67
CA SER A 477 -11.19 -7.96 4.78
C SER A 477 -11.45 -7.33 6.16
N ARG A 478 -12.68 -7.39 6.64
CA ARG A 478 -13.05 -6.92 7.98
C ARG A 478 -12.37 -7.72 9.10
N TYR A 479 -12.23 -9.04 8.93
CA TYR A 479 -11.47 -9.89 9.86
C TYR A 479 -9.99 -9.47 9.93
N ILE A 480 -9.36 -9.26 8.77
CA ILE A 480 -7.98 -8.77 8.68
C ILE A 480 -7.83 -7.44 9.42
N GLY A 481 -8.75 -6.50 9.22
CA GLY A 481 -8.75 -5.22 9.93
C GLY A 481 -8.79 -5.39 11.45
N LYS A 482 -9.66 -6.27 11.95
CA LYS A 482 -9.75 -6.61 13.39
C LYS A 482 -8.48 -7.29 13.90
N MET A 483 -7.94 -8.24 13.13
CA MET A 483 -6.77 -9.01 13.53
C MET A 483 -5.50 -8.17 13.58
N THR A 484 -5.30 -7.27 12.62
CA THR A 484 -4.05 -6.50 12.45
C THR A 484 -4.12 -5.09 13.03
N GLY A 485 -5.31 -4.53 13.11
CA GLY A 485 -5.53 -3.12 13.42
C GLY A 485 -5.43 -2.19 12.20
N ILE A 486 -5.23 -2.71 10.98
CA ILE A 486 -5.11 -1.89 9.77
C ILE A 486 -6.51 -1.42 9.35
N GLN A 487 -6.80 -0.13 9.53
CA GLN A 487 -8.12 0.42 9.23
C GLN A 487 -8.45 0.39 7.74
N GLN A 488 -7.46 0.48 6.86
CA GLN A 488 -7.67 0.37 5.42
C GLN A 488 -8.40 -0.91 5.02
N ALA A 489 -8.21 -2.02 5.74
CA ALA A 489 -8.88 -3.28 5.43
C ALA A 489 -10.41 -3.19 5.56
N PHE A 490 -10.93 -2.37 6.48
CA PHE A 490 -12.37 -2.11 6.60
C PHE A 490 -12.87 -1.30 5.40
N VAL A 491 -12.14 -0.25 5.03
CA VAL A 491 -12.48 0.60 3.87
C VAL A 491 -12.51 -0.22 2.57
N LEU A 492 -11.56 -1.16 2.38
CA LEU A 492 -11.56 -2.05 1.22
C LEU A 492 -12.78 -2.99 1.22
N GLY A 493 -13.15 -3.53 2.38
CA GLY A 493 -14.38 -4.31 2.53
C GLY A 493 -15.63 -3.51 2.15
N ASP A 494 -15.70 -2.25 2.57
CA ASP A 494 -16.84 -1.36 2.26
C ASP A 494 -16.88 -0.98 0.76
N ILE A 495 -15.72 -0.81 0.11
CA ILE A 495 -15.63 -0.60 -1.35
C ILE A 495 -16.19 -1.81 -2.10
N VAL A 496 -15.81 -3.03 -1.72
CA VAL A 496 -16.33 -4.26 -2.33
C VAL A 496 -17.84 -4.40 -2.11
N GLU A 497 -18.34 -4.05 -0.92
CA GLU A 497 -19.76 -4.11 -0.57
C GLU A 497 -20.61 -3.12 -1.36
N THR A 498 -20.12 -1.90 -1.54
CA THR A 498 -20.84 -0.84 -2.26
C THR A 498 -20.68 -0.92 -3.78
N GLY A 499 -19.70 -1.64 -4.28
CA GLY A 499 -19.37 -1.71 -5.71
C GLY A 499 -18.86 -0.38 -6.29
N VAL A 500 -18.60 0.62 -5.45
CA VAL A 500 -18.07 1.91 -5.89
C VAL A 500 -16.57 1.83 -6.05
N ASP A 501 -16.06 2.05 -7.26
CA ASP A 501 -14.63 2.16 -7.48
C ASP A 501 -14.14 3.57 -7.11
N PRO A 502 -13.34 3.73 -6.05
CA PRO A 502 -12.82 5.04 -5.66
C PRO A 502 -11.68 5.54 -6.55
N PHE A 503 -11.21 4.72 -7.52
CA PHE A 503 -10.04 5.01 -8.36
C PHE A 503 -10.43 5.37 -9.81
N HIS A 504 -11.73 5.24 -10.16
CA HIS A 504 -12.30 5.58 -11.49
C HIS A 504 -13.35 6.69 -11.47
#